data_680fbd4ab0596f0f780f63adb67344d6
#
_entry.id   680fbd4ab0596f0f780f63adb67344d6
#
_cell.length_a   1.000
_cell.length_b   1.000
_cell.length_c   1.000
_cell.angle_alpha   90.00
_cell.angle_beta   90.00
_cell.angle_gamma   90.00
#
_symmetry.space_group_name_H-M   'P 1'
#
loop_
_entity.id
_entity.type
_entity.pdbx_description
1 polymer ?
#
loop_
_entity_poly.entity_id
_entity_poly.type
_entity_poly.pdbx_seq_one_letter_code
_entity_poly.pdbx_strand_id
1 'polypeptide(L)'
;MDPMTWKLLGLALYLAVLLGIGVAASRKMEDVAEYFAASKSLGFWSVAFSARATGESAWLLLGLTGMGAAVGIRGFWVVLGEMLGVMGAWHLMAKRFNRLTRRYDSLTIPDYLEARFRDDSHALRLVSAGALVVFVTIYVSAQIDATGSAFESFLGIDWFVGVAIGFGVVMAYSVTGGFKAVVWSDVFQGSLMLLGLVLLPAVGLWAIGGIRPLQANLFVIEPHLLSATGGKGWTPEVIAGTLGLLLIGLGFMGSPQIFARFLALRDEREIRNGALVAFLWTLLADSGAVLTGMLGRVLLDRPGQPMIGTDDVVGALGKGGQDVLPLLVDHLMPAALVGLYIAIVLSAIMSTVDSLLVLASSAAVRDVYQKVLNPDVRDDQLVGLSRIATLVLGLLALGLALLVAFFVPGRTIFWFVIFGWSGIAATFCPAMILSLYWPRYTRNGALASMITGFLCVPLFKFVVPGLPGVGPVFGALEELTPAFLLAMAVGAAVSLMGEPPPVDEELREAAE
;
A
#
# COMPACT_ATOMS: atom_id res chain seq x y z
N MET A 1 -24.25 -7.30 27.86
CA MET A 1 -24.17 -7.79 26.48
C MET A 1 -22.94 -8.67 26.39
N ASP A 2 -23.04 -9.77 25.67
CA ASP A 2 -21.94 -10.68 25.40
C ASP A 2 -20.82 -9.96 24.62
N PRO A 3 -19.53 -10.26 24.89
CA PRO A 3 -18.39 -9.66 24.18
C PRO A 3 -18.48 -9.75 22.65
N MET A 4 -18.98 -10.87 22.12
CA MET A 4 -19.19 -11.05 20.68
C MET A 4 -20.20 -10.05 20.12
N THR A 5 -21.27 -9.75 20.87
CA THR A 5 -22.26 -8.75 20.46
C THR A 5 -21.64 -7.36 20.30
N TRP A 6 -20.74 -6.97 21.20
CA TRP A 6 -20.01 -5.69 21.09
C TRP A 6 -19.10 -5.65 19.87
N LYS A 7 -18.36 -6.74 19.58
CA LYS A 7 -17.53 -6.85 18.39
C LYS A 7 -18.35 -6.69 17.10
N LEU A 8 -19.49 -7.38 17.01
CA LEU A 8 -20.40 -7.31 15.85
C LEU A 8 -21.09 -5.94 15.70
N LEU A 9 -21.45 -5.27 16.81
CA LEU A 9 -22.03 -3.92 16.76
C LEU A 9 -21.02 -2.90 16.24
N GLY A 10 -19.77 -2.97 16.68
CA GLY A 10 -18.70 -2.09 16.17
C GLY A 10 -18.50 -2.26 14.66
N LEU A 11 -18.46 -3.52 14.19
CA LEU A 11 -18.36 -3.83 12.78
C LEU A 11 -19.59 -3.32 12.00
N ALA A 12 -20.79 -3.56 12.48
CA ALA A 12 -22.03 -3.13 11.82
C ALA A 12 -22.13 -1.60 11.72
N LEU A 13 -21.74 -0.88 12.78
CA LEU A 13 -21.69 0.58 12.77
C LEU A 13 -20.70 1.12 11.73
N TYR A 14 -19.50 0.53 11.69
CA TYR A 14 -18.49 0.89 10.69
C TYR A 14 -19.01 0.70 9.25
N LEU A 15 -19.60 -0.46 8.95
CA LEU A 15 -20.15 -0.75 7.63
C LEU A 15 -21.31 0.19 7.27
N ALA A 16 -22.18 0.51 8.23
CA ALA A 16 -23.27 1.47 8.02
C ALA A 16 -22.75 2.88 7.67
N VAL A 17 -21.69 3.35 8.34
CA VAL A 17 -21.05 4.63 8.04
C VAL A 17 -20.42 4.62 6.64
N LEU A 18 -19.69 3.57 6.28
CA LEU A 18 -19.09 3.42 4.94
C LEU A 18 -20.15 3.41 3.83
N LEU A 19 -21.18 2.62 3.98
CA LEU A 19 -22.28 2.58 3.01
C LEU A 19 -22.94 3.96 2.90
N GLY A 20 -23.11 4.66 4.03
CA GLY A 20 -23.64 6.04 4.05
C GLY A 20 -22.74 7.01 3.25
N ILE A 21 -21.41 6.94 3.41
CA ILE A 21 -20.46 7.73 2.64
C ILE A 21 -20.57 7.38 1.15
N GLY A 22 -20.59 6.10 0.79
CA GLY A 22 -20.72 5.63 -0.59
C GLY A 22 -22.00 6.15 -1.26
N VAL A 23 -23.15 6.05 -0.60
CA VAL A 23 -24.42 6.57 -1.11
C VAL A 23 -24.41 8.10 -1.23
N ALA A 24 -23.82 8.82 -0.26
CA ALA A 24 -23.73 10.27 -0.32
C ALA A 24 -22.85 10.76 -1.47
N ALA A 25 -21.74 10.05 -1.73
CA ALA A 25 -20.82 10.36 -2.81
C ALA A 25 -21.41 10.01 -4.19
N SER A 26 -22.10 8.86 -4.32
CA SER A 26 -22.68 8.42 -5.59
C SER A 26 -23.74 9.37 -6.16
N ARG A 27 -24.44 10.10 -5.28
CA ARG A 27 -25.45 11.10 -5.68
C ARG A 27 -24.85 12.37 -6.34
N LYS A 28 -23.54 12.55 -6.25
CA LYS A 28 -22.83 13.74 -6.73
C LYS A 28 -21.96 13.46 -7.95
N MET A 29 -22.01 12.26 -8.51
CA MET A 29 -21.24 11.92 -9.71
C MET A 29 -22.00 12.33 -10.97
N GLU A 30 -21.49 13.34 -11.67
CA GLU A 30 -22.14 13.93 -12.84
C GLU A 30 -21.41 13.60 -14.15
N ASP A 31 -20.07 13.35 -14.11
CA ASP A 31 -19.28 13.12 -15.30
C ASP A 31 -18.12 12.11 -15.09
N VAL A 32 -17.47 11.75 -16.20
CA VAL A 32 -16.33 10.79 -16.25
C VAL A 32 -15.09 11.33 -15.55
N ALA A 33 -14.85 12.65 -15.62
CA ALA A 33 -13.70 13.28 -14.95
C ALA A 33 -13.87 13.24 -13.43
N GLU A 34 -15.11 13.35 -12.94
CA GLU A 34 -15.41 13.18 -11.53
C GLU A 34 -15.24 11.72 -11.07
N TYR A 35 -15.64 10.77 -11.92
CA TYR A 35 -15.51 9.35 -11.63
C TYR A 35 -14.04 8.90 -11.52
N PHE A 36 -13.14 9.38 -12.40
CA PHE A 36 -11.74 8.93 -12.45
C PHE A 36 -10.76 9.83 -11.71
N ALA A 37 -11.02 11.14 -11.57
CA ALA A 37 -10.08 12.11 -11.05
C ALA A 37 -10.68 13.15 -10.09
N ALA A 38 -11.92 12.97 -9.61
CA ALA A 38 -12.65 13.93 -8.77
C ALA A 38 -12.59 15.38 -9.30
N SER A 39 -12.59 15.55 -10.63
CA SER A 39 -12.53 16.84 -11.35
C SER A 39 -11.37 17.75 -10.87
N LYS A 40 -10.27 17.17 -10.36
CA LYS A 40 -9.09 17.89 -9.81
C LYS A 40 -9.46 18.95 -8.76
N SER A 41 -10.39 18.62 -7.85
CA SER A 41 -11.00 19.56 -6.91
C SER A 41 -10.68 19.34 -5.44
N LEU A 42 -9.82 18.34 -5.13
CA LEU A 42 -9.55 17.90 -3.75
C LEU A 42 -8.56 18.81 -3.03
N GLY A 43 -8.85 19.14 -1.76
CA GLY A 43 -7.93 19.86 -0.89
C GLY A 43 -6.84 18.97 -0.28
N PHE A 44 -5.78 19.60 0.23
CA PHE A 44 -4.60 18.91 0.76
C PHE A 44 -4.90 17.88 1.85
N TRP A 45 -5.87 18.15 2.73
CA TRP A 45 -6.24 17.25 3.81
C TRP A 45 -6.76 15.91 3.27
N SER A 46 -7.74 15.99 2.34
CA SER A 46 -8.31 14.80 1.72
C SER A 46 -7.27 14.02 0.91
N VAL A 47 -6.41 14.72 0.16
CA VAL A 47 -5.34 14.11 -0.61
C VAL A 47 -4.32 13.42 0.30
N ALA A 48 -3.89 14.05 1.39
CA ALA A 48 -2.91 13.49 2.31
C ALA A 48 -3.45 12.24 3.03
N PHE A 49 -4.65 12.33 3.62
CA PHE A 49 -5.28 11.20 4.30
C PHE A 49 -5.60 10.04 3.35
N SER A 50 -6.15 10.33 2.15
CA SER A 50 -6.44 9.31 1.16
C SER A 50 -5.17 8.65 0.63
N ALA A 51 -4.10 9.41 0.34
CA ALA A 51 -2.83 8.86 -0.09
C ALA A 51 -2.20 7.93 0.97
N ARG A 52 -2.33 8.30 2.26
CA ARG A 52 -1.82 7.45 3.35
C ARG A 52 -2.70 6.23 3.56
N ALA A 53 -4.02 6.38 3.68
CA ALA A 53 -4.93 5.26 3.87
C ALA A 53 -4.79 4.20 2.76
N THR A 54 -4.66 4.64 1.50
CA THR A 54 -4.44 3.74 0.35
C THR A 54 -3.05 3.09 0.36
N GLY A 55 -2.02 3.80 0.79
CA GLY A 55 -0.65 3.30 0.82
C GLY A 55 -0.40 2.26 1.91
N GLU A 56 -1.16 2.33 3.00
CA GLU A 56 -0.85 1.57 4.22
C GLU A 56 -1.57 0.23 4.30
N SER A 57 -2.61 -0.09 3.89
CA SER A 57 -3.26 -1.41 3.83
C SER A 57 -3.10 -2.34 5.07
N ALA A 58 -3.44 -3.60 4.91
CA ALA A 58 -3.27 -4.62 5.96
C ALA A 58 -1.81 -4.83 6.40
N TRP A 59 -0.82 -4.52 5.55
CA TRP A 59 0.59 -4.73 5.89
C TRP A 59 1.02 -3.89 7.10
N LEU A 60 0.46 -2.67 7.25
CA LEU A 60 0.76 -1.80 8.39
C LEU A 60 0.22 -2.38 9.70
N LEU A 61 -1.07 -2.74 9.72
CA LEU A 61 -1.77 -3.15 10.96
C LEU A 61 -1.48 -4.58 11.39
N LEU A 62 -1.30 -5.49 10.45
CA LEU A 62 -1.03 -6.89 10.75
C LEU A 62 0.43 -7.26 10.46
N GLY A 63 0.99 -6.76 9.37
CA GLY A 63 2.34 -7.08 8.95
C GLY A 63 3.42 -6.35 9.75
N LEU A 64 3.38 -5.02 9.81
CA LEU A 64 4.41 -4.23 10.49
C LEU A 64 4.32 -4.35 12.02
N THR A 65 3.12 -4.53 12.58
CA THR A 65 2.97 -4.89 14.00
C THR A 65 3.59 -6.25 14.28
N GLY A 66 3.36 -7.24 13.41
CA GLY A 66 4.00 -8.54 13.52
C GLY A 66 5.54 -8.45 13.44
N MET A 67 6.05 -7.64 12.50
CA MET A 67 7.49 -7.38 12.40
C MET A 67 8.04 -6.74 13.68
N GLY A 68 7.32 -5.76 14.28
CA GLY A 68 7.69 -5.17 15.55
C GLY A 68 7.84 -6.22 16.67
N ALA A 69 6.96 -7.22 16.72
CA ALA A 69 7.04 -8.33 17.66
C ALA A 69 8.20 -9.29 17.35
N ALA A 70 8.45 -9.58 16.07
CA ALA A 70 9.46 -10.56 15.65
C ALA A 70 10.90 -10.02 15.68
N VAL A 71 11.11 -8.76 15.27
CA VAL A 71 12.48 -8.20 15.09
C VAL A 71 12.72 -6.90 15.88
N GLY A 72 11.75 -6.46 16.67
CA GLY A 72 11.89 -5.29 17.55
C GLY A 72 12.19 -4.01 16.81
N ILE A 73 13.21 -3.26 17.25
CA ILE A 73 13.54 -1.94 16.70
C ILE A 73 13.99 -1.98 15.24
N ARG A 74 14.34 -3.13 14.67
CA ARG A 74 14.64 -3.24 13.23
C ARG A 74 13.44 -2.88 12.36
N GLY A 75 12.20 -3.03 12.84
CA GLY A 75 10.99 -2.56 12.16
C GLY A 75 11.00 -1.06 11.85
N PHE A 76 11.72 -0.25 12.62
CA PHE A 76 11.84 1.20 12.37
C PHE A 76 12.64 1.54 11.10
N TRP A 77 13.38 0.61 10.50
CA TRP A 77 13.97 0.84 9.19
C TRP A 77 12.91 1.00 8.10
N VAL A 78 11.78 0.30 8.20
CA VAL A 78 10.61 0.49 7.32
C VAL A 78 10.02 1.88 7.53
N VAL A 79 9.79 2.27 8.80
CA VAL A 79 9.24 3.59 9.14
C VAL A 79 10.09 4.72 8.58
N LEU A 80 11.41 4.63 8.74
CA LEU A 80 12.33 5.63 8.18
C LEU A 80 12.27 5.67 6.65
N GLY A 81 12.22 4.50 6.01
CA GLY A 81 12.11 4.38 4.56
C GLY A 81 10.83 4.99 4.01
N GLU A 82 9.70 4.69 4.64
CA GLU A 82 8.40 5.26 4.31
C GLU A 82 8.38 6.79 4.46
N MET A 83 8.88 7.29 5.58
CA MET A 83 8.99 8.73 5.81
C MET A 83 9.80 9.42 4.69
N LEU A 84 10.94 8.83 4.30
CA LEU A 84 11.76 9.37 3.21
C LEU A 84 11.06 9.29 1.85
N GLY A 85 10.38 8.19 1.54
CA GLY A 85 9.62 8.00 0.31
C GLY A 85 8.44 8.96 0.20
N VAL A 86 7.66 9.10 1.27
CA VAL A 86 6.53 10.03 1.35
C VAL A 86 7.00 11.46 1.19
N MET A 87 8.04 11.87 1.93
CA MET A 87 8.59 13.22 1.79
C MET A 87 9.16 13.47 0.40
N GLY A 88 9.82 12.46 -0.21
CA GLY A 88 10.29 12.51 -1.59
C GLY A 88 9.13 12.72 -2.58
N ALA A 89 8.05 11.96 -2.45
CA ALA A 89 6.87 12.09 -3.30
C ALA A 89 6.24 13.50 -3.20
N TRP A 90 6.01 14.00 -1.98
CA TRP A 90 5.37 15.30 -1.77
C TRP A 90 6.26 16.49 -2.15
N HIS A 91 7.54 16.50 -1.74
CA HIS A 91 8.41 17.67 -1.94
C HIS A 91 9.10 17.70 -3.30
N LEU A 92 9.49 16.52 -3.79
CA LEU A 92 10.21 16.48 -5.06
C LEU A 92 9.23 16.32 -6.24
N MET A 93 8.24 15.42 -6.15
CA MET A 93 7.51 15.00 -7.34
C MET A 93 6.14 15.66 -7.50
N ALA A 94 5.38 15.87 -6.41
CA ALA A 94 3.98 16.28 -6.48
C ALA A 94 3.73 17.58 -7.26
N LYS A 95 4.58 18.62 -7.06
CA LYS A 95 4.43 19.92 -7.74
C LYS A 95 4.58 19.78 -9.25
N ARG A 96 5.69 19.17 -9.69
CA ARG A 96 5.98 18.97 -11.13
C ARG A 96 4.92 18.11 -11.79
N PHE A 97 4.53 17.03 -11.12
CA PHE A 97 3.50 16.10 -11.61
C PHE A 97 2.13 16.80 -11.74
N ASN A 98 1.69 17.55 -10.71
CA ASN A 98 0.41 18.28 -10.77
C ASN A 98 0.38 19.30 -11.91
N ARG A 99 1.47 20.05 -12.13
CA ARG A 99 1.59 21.02 -13.24
C ARG A 99 1.48 20.34 -14.60
N LEU A 100 2.28 19.28 -14.84
CA LEU A 100 2.29 18.56 -16.11
C LEU A 100 0.94 17.88 -16.41
N THR A 101 0.33 17.22 -15.42
CA THR A 101 -0.98 16.57 -15.60
C THR A 101 -2.11 17.57 -15.87
N ARG A 102 -2.01 18.82 -15.36
CA ARG A 102 -2.94 19.88 -15.72
C ARG A 102 -2.72 20.38 -17.14
N ARG A 103 -1.46 20.52 -17.56
CA ARG A 103 -1.13 20.97 -18.91
C ARG A 103 -1.51 19.94 -19.97
N TYR A 104 -1.33 18.67 -19.71
CA TYR A 104 -1.70 17.57 -20.61
C TYR A 104 -3.18 17.16 -20.51
N ASP A 105 -3.95 17.77 -19.62
CA ASP A 105 -5.32 17.38 -19.28
C ASP A 105 -5.47 15.88 -18.97
N SER A 106 -4.46 15.31 -18.34
CA SER A 106 -4.43 13.89 -18.00
C SER A 106 -5.39 13.58 -16.87
N LEU A 107 -6.13 12.48 -16.99
CA LEU A 107 -7.03 11.94 -15.96
C LEU A 107 -6.49 10.66 -15.31
N THR A 108 -5.52 10.00 -15.94
CA THR A 108 -4.90 8.77 -15.44
C THR A 108 -3.37 8.84 -15.56
N ILE A 109 -2.66 7.93 -14.92
CA ILE A 109 -1.20 7.82 -15.06
C ILE A 109 -0.81 7.36 -16.46
N PRO A 110 -1.50 6.37 -17.08
CA PRO A 110 -1.27 6.05 -18.50
C PRO A 110 -1.48 7.26 -19.44
N ASP A 111 -2.52 8.11 -19.20
CA ASP A 111 -2.72 9.36 -19.96
C ASP A 111 -1.48 10.28 -19.85
N TYR A 112 -0.96 10.47 -18.63
CA TYR A 112 0.21 11.30 -18.41
C TYR A 112 1.44 10.77 -19.15
N LEU A 113 1.72 9.47 -19.06
CA LEU A 113 2.89 8.87 -19.71
C LEU A 113 2.79 8.97 -21.23
N GLU A 114 1.62 8.68 -21.81
CA GLU A 114 1.39 8.80 -23.24
C GLU A 114 1.55 10.24 -23.73
N ALA A 115 0.94 11.20 -23.05
CA ALA A 115 1.04 12.62 -23.41
C ALA A 115 2.47 13.14 -23.25
N ARG A 116 3.16 12.80 -22.15
CA ARG A 116 4.53 13.21 -21.86
C ARG A 116 5.53 12.77 -22.94
N PHE A 117 5.34 11.57 -23.48
CA PHE A 117 6.23 11.00 -24.49
C PHE A 117 5.68 11.06 -25.91
N ARG A 118 4.49 11.67 -26.11
CA ARG A 118 3.79 11.76 -27.40
C ARG A 118 3.73 10.40 -28.10
N ASP A 119 3.24 9.39 -27.33
CA ASP A 119 3.22 8.00 -27.80
C ASP A 119 1.99 7.67 -28.62
N ASP A 120 2.02 7.96 -29.92
CA ASP A 120 0.94 7.68 -30.87
C ASP A 120 0.68 6.17 -31.06
N SER A 121 1.55 5.30 -30.57
CA SER A 121 1.39 3.84 -30.66
C SER A 121 0.60 3.23 -29.51
N HIS A 122 0.27 4.01 -28.48
CA HIS A 122 -0.36 3.56 -27.25
C HIS A 122 0.43 2.49 -26.44
N ALA A 123 1.71 2.25 -26.77
CA ALA A 123 2.49 1.18 -26.14
C ALA A 123 2.70 1.43 -24.64
N LEU A 124 3.01 2.69 -24.23
CA LEU A 124 3.14 3.06 -22.82
C LEU A 124 1.82 2.86 -22.07
N ARG A 125 0.69 3.21 -22.70
CA ARG A 125 -0.65 3.01 -22.13
C ARG A 125 -0.95 1.52 -21.92
N LEU A 126 -0.69 0.68 -22.92
CA LEU A 126 -0.93 -0.77 -22.85
C LEU A 126 -0.04 -1.47 -21.81
N VAL A 127 1.26 -1.13 -21.78
CA VAL A 127 2.19 -1.67 -20.76
C VAL A 127 1.78 -1.24 -19.37
N SER A 128 1.40 0.03 -19.19
CA SER A 128 0.91 0.55 -17.91
C SER A 128 -0.35 -0.17 -17.45
N ALA A 129 -1.34 -0.29 -18.32
CA ALA A 129 -2.62 -0.94 -17.99
C ALA A 129 -2.42 -2.44 -17.68
N GLY A 130 -1.61 -3.14 -18.47
CA GLY A 130 -1.27 -4.54 -18.23
C GLY A 130 -0.57 -4.76 -16.89
N ALA A 131 0.40 -3.93 -16.56
CA ALA A 131 1.11 -3.98 -15.28
C ALA A 131 0.17 -3.71 -14.09
N LEU A 132 -0.72 -2.70 -14.22
CA LEU A 132 -1.72 -2.41 -13.20
C LEU A 132 -2.67 -3.58 -12.98
N VAL A 133 -3.23 -4.16 -14.05
CA VAL A 133 -4.14 -5.30 -13.93
C VAL A 133 -3.46 -6.47 -13.19
N VAL A 134 -2.21 -6.80 -13.53
CA VAL A 134 -1.49 -7.93 -12.90
C VAL A 134 -1.17 -7.64 -11.43
N PHE A 135 -0.43 -6.56 -11.15
CA PHE A 135 0.05 -6.32 -9.79
C PHE A 135 -1.04 -5.83 -8.83
N VAL A 136 -2.06 -5.13 -9.32
CA VAL A 136 -3.24 -4.81 -8.51
C VAL A 136 -4.00 -6.07 -8.15
N THR A 137 -4.18 -7.02 -9.07
CA THR A 137 -4.83 -8.30 -8.75
C THR A 137 -4.07 -9.05 -7.67
N ILE A 138 -2.73 -9.09 -7.75
CA ILE A 138 -1.88 -9.71 -6.71
C ILE A 138 -2.01 -8.96 -5.38
N TYR A 139 -1.96 -7.64 -5.39
CA TYR A 139 -2.06 -6.85 -4.17
C TYR A 139 -3.43 -7.02 -3.50
N VAL A 140 -4.52 -6.94 -4.28
CA VAL A 140 -5.89 -7.14 -3.78
C VAL A 140 -6.07 -8.56 -3.24
N SER A 141 -5.44 -9.58 -3.85
CA SER A 141 -5.49 -10.95 -3.33
C SER A 141 -4.88 -11.08 -1.94
N ALA A 142 -3.78 -10.35 -1.69
CA ALA A 142 -3.16 -10.29 -0.36
C ALA A 142 -4.07 -9.58 0.67
N GLN A 143 -4.84 -8.56 0.25
CA GLN A 143 -5.81 -7.90 1.12
C GLN A 143 -7.01 -8.82 1.46
N ILE A 144 -7.46 -9.61 0.51
CA ILE A 144 -8.52 -10.62 0.73
C ILE A 144 -8.03 -11.68 1.74
N ASP A 145 -6.79 -12.17 1.59
CA ASP A 145 -6.16 -13.08 2.55
C ASP A 145 -6.07 -12.48 3.96
N ALA A 146 -5.64 -11.22 4.04
CA ALA A 146 -5.58 -10.49 5.31
C ALA A 146 -6.95 -10.31 5.96
N THR A 147 -8.02 -10.15 5.16
CA THR A 147 -9.38 -10.07 5.68
C THR A 147 -9.80 -11.38 6.35
N GLY A 148 -9.52 -12.52 5.71
CA GLY A 148 -9.76 -13.84 6.28
C GLY A 148 -9.03 -14.02 7.61
N SER A 149 -7.73 -13.69 7.64
CA SER A 149 -6.91 -13.77 8.85
C SER A 149 -7.41 -12.84 9.97
N ALA A 150 -7.85 -11.63 9.63
CA ALA A 150 -8.42 -10.70 10.62
C ALA A 150 -9.72 -11.23 11.24
N PHE A 151 -10.62 -11.76 10.42
CA PHE A 151 -11.86 -12.37 10.95
C PHE A 151 -11.59 -13.62 11.79
N GLU A 152 -10.63 -14.45 11.40
CA GLU A 152 -10.19 -15.61 12.18
C GLU A 152 -9.64 -15.18 13.55
N SER A 153 -8.70 -14.24 13.57
CA SER A 153 -8.03 -13.82 14.81
C SER A 153 -8.95 -13.04 15.76
N PHE A 154 -9.81 -12.16 15.27
CA PHE A 154 -10.69 -11.33 16.12
C PHE A 154 -12.01 -11.98 16.50
N LEU A 155 -12.59 -12.80 15.61
CA LEU A 155 -13.94 -13.34 15.75
C LEU A 155 -13.97 -14.87 15.92
N GLY A 156 -12.82 -15.54 15.73
CA GLY A 156 -12.76 -17.00 15.76
C GLY A 156 -13.55 -17.67 14.62
N ILE A 157 -13.77 -16.96 13.52
CA ILE A 157 -14.47 -17.46 12.33
C ILE A 157 -13.44 -18.16 11.45
N ASP A 158 -13.83 -19.30 10.87
CA ASP A 158 -12.99 -20.00 9.89
C ASP A 158 -12.51 -19.05 8.77
N TRP A 159 -11.24 -19.18 8.38
CA TRP A 159 -10.60 -18.30 7.41
C TRP A 159 -11.37 -18.20 6.08
N PHE A 160 -11.87 -19.33 5.53
CA PHE A 160 -12.64 -19.32 4.27
C PHE A 160 -13.95 -18.55 4.41
N VAL A 161 -14.63 -18.68 5.55
CA VAL A 161 -15.86 -17.94 5.85
C VAL A 161 -15.54 -16.45 6.00
N GLY A 162 -14.44 -16.11 6.70
CA GLY A 162 -13.95 -14.74 6.84
C GLY A 162 -13.64 -14.10 5.48
N VAL A 163 -12.93 -14.80 4.60
CA VAL A 163 -12.66 -14.38 3.22
C VAL A 163 -13.95 -14.14 2.45
N ALA A 164 -14.92 -15.05 2.51
CA ALA A 164 -16.18 -14.91 1.76
C ALA A 164 -16.98 -13.69 2.23
N ILE A 165 -17.11 -13.48 3.55
CA ILE A 165 -17.80 -12.31 4.12
C ILE A 165 -17.08 -11.03 3.74
N GLY A 166 -15.76 -10.97 3.99
CA GLY A 166 -14.94 -9.78 3.71
C GLY A 166 -14.94 -9.41 2.23
N PHE A 167 -14.79 -10.39 1.34
CA PHE A 167 -14.89 -10.18 -0.10
C PHE A 167 -16.26 -9.62 -0.50
N GLY A 168 -17.35 -10.20 0.02
CA GLY A 168 -18.71 -9.73 -0.24
C GLY A 168 -18.92 -8.28 0.17
N VAL A 169 -18.44 -7.89 1.36
CA VAL A 169 -18.50 -6.51 1.88
C VAL A 169 -17.70 -5.56 1.00
N VAL A 170 -16.45 -5.91 0.70
CA VAL A 170 -15.56 -5.08 -0.14
C VAL A 170 -16.17 -4.88 -1.53
N MET A 171 -16.68 -5.94 -2.17
CA MET A 171 -17.27 -5.85 -3.51
C MET A 171 -18.56 -5.01 -3.51
N ALA A 172 -19.43 -5.18 -2.52
CA ALA A 172 -20.66 -4.39 -2.42
C ALA A 172 -20.37 -2.88 -2.34
N TYR A 173 -19.30 -2.52 -1.67
CA TYR A 173 -18.87 -1.14 -1.52
C TYR A 173 -18.10 -0.62 -2.75
N SER A 174 -17.08 -1.33 -3.22
CA SER A 174 -16.17 -0.89 -4.31
C SER A 174 -16.88 -0.72 -5.66
N VAL A 175 -17.88 -1.55 -5.96
CA VAL A 175 -18.63 -1.48 -7.22
C VAL A 175 -19.54 -0.24 -7.30
N THR A 176 -19.95 0.33 -6.16
CA THR A 176 -20.90 1.44 -6.12
C THR A 176 -20.26 2.82 -6.23
N GLY A 177 -18.97 2.96 -5.84
CA GLY A 177 -18.25 4.24 -5.77
C GLY A 177 -17.36 4.51 -6.97
N GLY A 178 -17.08 5.82 -7.26
CA GLY A 178 -16.00 6.28 -8.11
C GLY A 178 -14.87 6.87 -7.24
N PHE A 179 -13.85 7.47 -7.86
CA PHE A 179 -12.66 7.97 -7.16
C PHE A 179 -12.98 8.96 -6.02
N LYS A 180 -13.99 9.82 -6.18
CA LYS A 180 -14.40 10.78 -5.14
C LYS A 180 -14.98 10.08 -3.91
N ALA A 181 -15.77 9.03 -4.10
CA ALA A 181 -16.29 8.21 -3.00
C ALA A 181 -15.17 7.53 -2.24
N VAL A 182 -14.21 6.96 -2.98
CA VAL A 182 -12.99 6.36 -2.42
C VAL A 182 -12.23 7.37 -1.56
N VAL A 183 -11.97 8.59 -2.05
CA VAL A 183 -11.23 9.59 -1.25
C VAL A 183 -11.98 10.00 0.01
N TRP A 184 -13.31 10.09 -0.02
CA TRP A 184 -14.08 10.44 1.17
C TRP A 184 -14.09 9.32 2.21
N SER A 185 -14.22 8.07 1.78
CA SER A 185 -14.06 6.92 2.68
C SER A 185 -12.64 6.80 3.22
N ASP A 186 -11.63 7.05 2.39
CA ASP A 186 -10.22 7.03 2.81
C ASP A 186 -9.92 8.04 3.93
N VAL A 187 -10.51 9.24 3.90
CA VAL A 187 -10.34 10.22 4.98
C VAL A 187 -10.90 9.68 6.30
N PHE A 188 -12.07 9.07 6.27
CA PHE A 188 -12.66 8.44 7.45
C PHE A 188 -11.83 7.23 7.91
N GLN A 189 -11.49 6.33 7.01
CA GLN A 189 -10.72 5.12 7.28
C GLN A 189 -9.30 5.44 7.76
N GLY A 190 -8.60 6.37 7.09
CA GLY A 190 -7.27 6.82 7.50
C GLY A 190 -7.26 7.51 8.87
N SER A 191 -8.38 8.18 9.24
CA SER A 191 -8.53 8.74 10.59
C SER A 191 -8.69 7.65 11.64
N LEU A 192 -9.46 6.59 11.35
CA LEU A 192 -9.60 5.44 12.23
C LEU A 192 -8.29 4.68 12.40
N MET A 193 -7.54 4.46 11.30
CA MET A 193 -6.23 3.82 11.33
C MET A 193 -5.24 4.59 12.23
N LEU A 194 -5.14 5.91 12.02
CA LEU A 194 -4.27 6.76 12.84
C LEU A 194 -4.66 6.71 14.32
N LEU A 195 -5.96 6.80 14.61
CA LEU A 195 -6.47 6.71 15.98
C LEU A 195 -6.05 5.38 16.63
N GLY A 196 -6.27 4.26 15.96
CA GLY A 196 -5.97 2.94 16.50
C GLY A 196 -4.48 2.71 16.73
N LEU A 197 -3.66 3.13 15.76
CA LEU A 197 -2.20 2.97 15.80
C LEU A 197 -1.51 3.93 16.78
N VAL A 198 -2.18 4.99 17.23
CA VAL A 198 -1.71 5.86 18.33
C VAL A 198 -2.26 5.39 19.68
N LEU A 199 -3.54 5.02 19.74
CA LEU A 199 -4.20 4.67 20.99
C LEU A 199 -3.65 3.37 21.59
N LEU A 200 -3.50 2.31 20.81
CA LEU A 200 -3.08 1.00 21.33
C LEU A 200 -1.68 1.03 21.95
N PRO A 201 -0.63 1.55 21.27
CA PRO A 201 0.67 1.64 21.90
C PRO A 201 0.69 2.62 23.10
N ALA A 202 -0.12 3.67 23.11
CA ALA A 202 -0.23 4.57 24.27
C ALA A 202 -0.80 3.83 25.49
N VAL A 203 -1.87 3.06 25.32
CA VAL A 203 -2.44 2.22 26.39
C VAL A 203 -1.48 1.11 26.80
N GLY A 204 -0.81 0.46 25.85
CA GLY A 204 0.20 -0.57 26.14
C GLY A 204 1.40 -0.03 26.93
N LEU A 205 1.91 1.14 26.55
CA LEU A 205 2.98 1.83 27.31
C LEU A 205 2.53 2.20 28.73
N TRP A 206 1.30 2.67 28.87
CA TRP A 206 0.73 2.95 30.19
C TRP A 206 0.62 1.67 31.04
N ALA A 207 0.14 0.58 30.46
CA ALA A 207 -0.03 -0.71 31.15
C ALA A 207 1.31 -1.31 31.65
N ILE A 208 2.39 -1.13 30.87
CA ILE A 208 3.72 -1.65 31.23
C ILE A 208 4.53 -0.67 32.12
N GLY A 209 4.08 0.57 32.28
CA GLY A 209 4.75 1.60 33.09
C GLY A 209 5.75 2.48 32.31
N GLY A 210 5.66 2.50 30.97
CA GLY A 210 6.41 3.40 30.08
C GLY A 210 7.52 2.72 29.28
N ILE A 211 8.34 3.55 28.60
CA ILE A 211 9.35 3.09 27.64
C ILE A 211 10.51 2.33 28.29
N ARG A 212 10.93 2.74 29.50
CA ARG A 212 12.04 2.07 30.21
C ARG A 212 11.70 0.63 30.58
N PRO A 213 10.53 0.32 31.19
CA PRO A 213 10.11 -1.06 31.42
C PRO A 213 9.98 -1.85 30.13
N LEU A 214 9.47 -1.24 29.01
CA LEU A 214 9.43 -1.90 27.71
C LEU A 214 10.83 -2.36 27.28
N GLN A 215 11.82 -1.47 27.29
CA GLN A 215 13.20 -1.79 26.94
C GLN A 215 13.80 -2.86 27.85
N ALA A 216 13.61 -2.75 29.18
CA ALA A 216 14.12 -3.72 30.10
C ALA A 216 13.55 -5.13 29.89
N ASN A 217 12.23 -5.24 29.65
CA ASN A 217 11.59 -6.53 29.40
C ASN A 217 12.02 -7.12 28.04
N LEU A 218 12.10 -6.32 26.97
CA LEU A 218 12.59 -6.78 25.67
C LEU A 218 14.04 -7.27 25.77
N PHE A 219 14.89 -6.60 26.56
CA PHE A 219 16.27 -7.04 26.77
C PHE A 219 16.34 -8.40 27.47
N VAL A 220 15.45 -8.64 28.42
CA VAL A 220 15.38 -9.93 29.16
C VAL A 220 14.83 -11.04 28.25
N ILE A 221 13.82 -10.75 27.45
CA ILE A 221 13.26 -11.72 26.49
C ILE A 221 14.32 -12.09 25.46
N GLU A 222 14.78 -11.12 24.68
CA GLU A 222 15.78 -11.31 23.63
C GLU A 222 16.54 -9.99 23.37
N PRO A 223 17.81 -9.86 23.78
CA PRO A 223 18.59 -8.62 23.61
C PRO A 223 18.66 -8.11 22.16
N HIS A 224 18.57 -9.00 21.17
CA HIS A 224 18.63 -8.62 19.77
C HIS A 224 17.42 -7.80 19.30
N LEU A 225 16.27 -7.84 19.98
CA LEU A 225 15.09 -7.00 19.71
C LEU A 225 15.37 -5.51 19.90
N LEU A 226 16.39 -5.16 20.65
CA LEU A 226 16.86 -3.78 20.85
C LEU A 226 18.08 -3.43 19.97
N SER A 227 18.44 -4.30 19.02
CA SER A 227 19.56 -4.08 18.09
C SER A 227 19.08 -3.70 16.71
N ALA A 228 19.58 -2.60 16.14
CA ALA A 228 19.29 -2.18 14.77
C ALA A 228 19.79 -3.17 13.70
N THR A 229 20.74 -4.04 14.06
CA THR A 229 21.29 -5.08 13.22
C THR A 229 20.79 -6.49 13.56
N GLY A 230 19.90 -6.61 14.57
CA GLY A 230 19.45 -7.91 15.09
C GLY A 230 20.57 -8.69 15.79
N GLY A 231 21.56 -8.00 16.37
CA GLY A 231 22.68 -8.63 17.11
C GLY A 231 23.78 -9.24 16.24
N LYS A 232 23.67 -9.22 14.91
CA LYS A 232 24.62 -9.88 13.99
C LYS A 232 25.76 -8.98 13.48
N GLY A 233 25.81 -7.69 13.90
CA GLY A 233 26.74 -6.71 13.33
C GLY A 233 26.39 -6.33 11.89
N TRP A 234 27.22 -5.51 11.25
CA TRP A 234 27.02 -5.05 9.87
C TRP A 234 27.66 -6.01 8.86
N THR A 235 27.11 -7.21 8.70
CA THR A 235 27.47 -8.13 7.61
C THR A 235 26.82 -7.70 6.28
N PRO A 236 27.31 -8.19 5.11
CA PRO A 236 26.68 -7.88 3.82
C PRO A 236 25.17 -8.18 3.78
N GLU A 237 24.74 -9.30 4.38
CA GLU A 237 23.33 -9.69 4.43
C GLU A 237 22.52 -8.75 5.35
N VAL A 238 23.08 -8.29 6.47
CA VAL A 238 22.42 -7.35 7.37
C VAL A 238 22.30 -5.97 6.71
N ILE A 239 23.34 -5.52 6.01
CA ILE A 239 23.31 -4.27 5.24
C ILE A 239 22.24 -4.39 4.13
N ALA A 240 22.26 -5.48 3.36
CA ALA A 240 21.27 -5.72 2.32
C ALA A 240 19.83 -5.73 2.88
N GLY A 241 19.59 -6.46 3.97
CA GLY A 241 18.28 -6.50 4.62
C GLY A 241 17.83 -5.14 5.19
N THR A 242 18.75 -4.37 5.74
CA THR A 242 18.46 -3.01 6.20
C THR A 242 18.10 -2.09 5.03
N LEU A 243 18.84 -2.19 3.92
CA LEU A 243 18.52 -1.45 2.71
C LEU A 243 17.20 -1.91 2.09
N GLY A 244 16.90 -3.21 2.08
CA GLY A 244 15.62 -3.74 1.63
C GLY A 244 14.45 -3.14 2.37
N LEU A 245 14.51 -3.11 3.71
CA LEU A 245 13.48 -2.48 4.56
C LEU A 245 13.38 -0.97 4.35
N LEU A 246 14.52 -0.27 4.31
CA LEU A 246 14.57 1.17 4.12
C LEU A 246 14.02 1.61 2.75
N LEU A 247 14.32 0.85 1.70
CA LEU A 247 13.98 1.23 0.33
C LEU A 247 12.56 0.80 -0.09
N ILE A 248 11.77 0.16 0.80
CA ILE A 248 10.34 -0.05 0.59
C ILE A 248 9.64 1.28 0.28
N GLY A 249 10.05 2.36 0.93
CA GLY A 249 9.53 3.71 0.71
C GLY A 249 9.71 4.25 -0.72
N LEU A 250 10.62 3.70 -1.55
CA LEU A 250 10.76 4.10 -2.95
C LEU A 250 9.46 3.96 -3.74
N GLY A 251 8.58 3.04 -3.33
CA GLY A 251 7.28 2.86 -3.95
C GLY A 251 6.36 4.07 -3.86
N PHE A 252 6.54 4.97 -2.90
CA PHE A 252 5.76 6.22 -2.85
C PHE A 252 6.14 7.23 -3.92
N MET A 253 7.32 7.10 -4.53
CA MET A 253 7.87 8.07 -5.49
C MET A 253 7.39 7.86 -6.94
N GLY A 254 6.16 7.40 -7.15
CA GLY A 254 5.62 7.23 -8.50
C GLY A 254 4.52 6.20 -8.64
N SER A 255 4.12 5.53 -7.56
CA SER A 255 3.04 4.55 -7.60
C SER A 255 1.71 5.18 -8.05
N PRO A 256 1.04 4.61 -9.05
CA PRO A 256 -0.14 5.19 -9.66
C PRO A 256 -1.29 5.46 -8.66
N GLN A 257 -1.52 4.59 -7.69
CA GLN A 257 -2.56 4.77 -6.67
C GLN A 257 -2.29 6.00 -5.79
N ILE A 258 -1.03 6.34 -5.52
CA ILE A 258 -0.66 7.54 -4.75
C ILE A 258 -0.73 8.77 -5.65
N PHE A 259 -0.18 8.69 -6.86
CA PHE A 259 -0.11 9.80 -7.79
C PHE A 259 -1.47 10.22 -8.36
N ALA A 260 -2.45 9.32 -8.42
CA ALA A 260 -3.83 9.68 -8.71
C ALA A 260 -4.40 10.72 -7.72
N ARG A 261 -3.93 10.72 -6.45
CA ARG A 261 -4.30 11.72 -5.45
C ARG A 261 -3.64 13.07 -5.73
N PHE A 262 -2.37 13.08 -6.15
CA PHE A 262 -1.71 14.33 -6.56
C PHE A 262 -2.31 14.93 -7.83
N LEU A 263 -2.76 14.07 -8.76
CA LEU A 263 -3.51 14.50 -9.95
C LEU A 263 -4.81 15.21 -9.56
N ALA A 264 -5.51 14.73 -8.54
CA ALA A 264 -6.78 15.26 -8.07
C ALA A 264 -6.64 16.52 -7.19
N LEU A 265 -5.42 16.91 -6.77
CA LEU A 265 -5.18 18.08 -5.92
C LEU A 265 -5.56 19.38 -6.64
N ARG A 266 -6.36 20.22 -5.99
CA ARG A 266 -6.93 21.45 -6.60
C ARG A 266 -5.92 22.58 -6.81
N ASP A 267 -4.89 22.71 -5.91
CA ASP A 267 -3.91 23.80 -5.95
C ASP A 267 -2.54 23.30 -5.48
N GLU A 268 -1.50 23.61 -6.25
CA GLU A 268 -0.11 23.26 -5.90
C GLU A 268 0.40 23.94 -4.60
N ARG A 269 -0.21 25.09 -4.22
CA ARG A 269 0.13 25.81 -2.98
C ARG A 269 -0.20 24.98 -1.73
N GLU A 270 -1.09 24.03 -1.84
CA GLU A 270 -1.51 23.13 -0.76
C GLU A 270 -0.52 21.97 -0.54
N ILE A 271 0.43 21.73 -1.45
CA ILE A 271 1.39 20.61 -1.37
C ILE A 271 2.17 20.64 -0.06
N ARG A 272 2.63 21.81 0.37
CA ARG A 272 3.39 21.95 1.63
C ARG A 272 2.58 21.50 2.85
N ASN A 273 1.32 21.87 2.93
CA ASN A 273 0.44 21.49 4.04
C ASN A 273 0.10 20.00 3.97
N GLY A 274 -0.15 19.48 2.77
CA GLY A 274 -0.35 18.06 2.54
C GLY A 274 0.87 17.21 2.91
N ALA A 275 2.06 17.66 2.58
CA ALA A 275 3.32 17.03 2.97
C ALA A 275 3.48 16.93 4.50
N LEU A 276 3.18 18.00 5.23
CA LEU A 276 3.25 17.99 6.69
C LEU A 276 2.25 16.99 7.29
N VAL A 277 1.00 17.00 6.80
CA VAL A 277 -0.03 16.06 7.27
C VAL A 277 0.39 14.61 6.96
N ALA A 278 0.84 14.32 5.75
CA ALA A 278 1.29 12.99 5.36
C ALA A 278 2.50 12.54 6.20
N PHE A 279 3.46 13.41 6.45
CA PHE A 279 4.63 13.14 7.28
C PHE A 279 4.24 12.79 8.72
N LEU A 280 3.40 13.62 9.36
CA LEU A 280 2.96 13.37 10.73
C LEU A 280 2.13 12.09 10.83
N TRP A 281 1.27 11.84 9.84
CA TRP A 281 0.50 10.61 9.77
C TRP A 281 1.42 9.37 9.71
N THR A 282 2.39 9.36 8.78
CA THR A 282 3.38 8.28 8.64
C THR A 282 4.17 8.06 9.93
N LEU A 283 4.73 9.15 10.48
CA LEU A 283 5.53 9.07 11.70
C LEU A 283 4.75 8.44 12.85
N LEU A 284 3.52 8.86 13.07
CA LEU A 284 2.71 8.41 14.20
C LEU A 284 2.15 6.99 13.98
N ALA A 285 1.59 6.72 12.80
CA ALA A 285 0.95 5.45 12.52
C ALA A 285 1.96 4.30 12.39
N ASP A 286 3.01 4.49 11.59
CA ASP A 286 4.00 3.43 11.35
C ASP A 286 4.84 3.15 12.60
N SER A 287 5.26 4.21 13.33
CA SER A 287 5.92 4.03 14.62
C SER A 287 4.99 3.35 15.63
N GLY A 288 3.71 3.70 15.61
CA GLY A 288 2.69 3.08 16.44
C GLY A 288 2.52 1.59 16.14
N ALA A 289 2.58 1.20 14.87
CA ALA A 289 2.52 -0.21 14.46
C ALA A 289 3.71 -1.00 15.03
N VAL A 290 4.94 -0.52 14.82
CA VAL A 290 6.15 -1.19 15.38
C VAL A 290 6.09 -1.27 16.91
N LEU A 291 5.72 -0.17 17.57
CA LEU A 291 5.59 -0.14 19.05
C LEU A 291 4.50 -1.10 19.53
N THR A 292 3.37 -1.21 18.82
CA THR A 292 2.31 -2.20 19.13
C THR A 292 2.87 -3.62 19.12
N GLY A 293 3.66 -3.96 18.11
CA GLY A 293 4.32 -5.25 18.02
C GLY A 293 5.29 -5.52 19.19
N MET A 294 6.16 -4.55 19.48
CA MET A 294 7.11 -4.65 20.60
C MET A 294 6.40 -4.78 21.95
N LEU A 295 5.30 -4.05 22.16
CA LEU A 295 4.48 -4.16 23.37
C LEU A 295 3.77 -5.51 23.47
N GLY A 296 3.23 -5.99 22.34
CA GLY A 296 2.62 -7.33 22.27
C GLY A 296 3.64 -8.41 22.62
N ARG A 297 4.87 -8.33 22.12
CA ARG A 297 5.94 -9.25 22.49
C ARG A 297 6.17 -9.31 24.00
N VAL A 298 6.11 -8.18 24.70
CA VAL A 298 6.33 -8.12 26.15
C VAL A 298 5.07 -8.51 26.95
N LEU A 299 3.92 -8.02 26.56
CA LEU A 299 2.68 -8.20 27.33
C LEU A 299 2.08 -9.59 27.17
N LEU A 300 2.29 -10.22 26.00
CA LEU A 300 1.79 -11.56 25.69
C LEU A 300 2.83 -12.67 26.02
N ASP A 301 4.13 -12.33 26.08
CA ASP A 301 5.22 -13.25 26.43
C ASP A 301 5.91 -12.78 27.72
N ARG A 302 5.27 -12.99 28.87
CA ARG A 302 5.90 -12.68 30.15
C ARG A 302 6.84 -13.80 30.57
N PRO A 303 8.13 -13.50 30.89
CA PRO A 303 9.03 -14.49 31.44
C PRO A 303 8.44 -15.17 32.70
N GLY A 304 8.29 -16.49 32.65
CA GLY A 304 7.73 -17.28 33.76
C GLY A 304 6.20 -17.39 33.79
N GLN A 305 5.48 -16.66 32.96
CA GLN A 305 4.02 -16.80 32.75
C GLN A 305 3.68 -16.55 31.28
N PRO A 306 4.06 -17.44 30.36
CA PRO A 306 3.72 -17.26 28.96
C PRO A 306 2.20 -17.33 28.80
N MET A 307 1.57 -16.24 28.35
CA MET A 307 0.12 -16.21 28.13
C MET A 307 -0.32 -17.20 27.06
N ILE A 308 0.57 -17.57 26.19
CA ILE A 308 0.30 -18.42 25.02
C ILE A 308 0.73 -19.88 25.27
N GLY A 309 1.45 -20.18 26.36
CA GLY A 309 1.74 -21.55 26.78
C GLY A 309 2.62 -22.37 25.82
N THR A 310 3.41 -21.72 24.97
CA THR A 310 4.29 -22.37 23.99
C THR A 310 5.72 -21.83 24.09
N ASP A 311 6.70 -22.69 23.77
CA ASP A 311 8.12 -22.31 23.67
C ASP A 311 8.41 -21.48 22.41
N ASP A 312 7.51 -21.54 21.39
CA ASP A 312 7.60 -20.74 20.16
C ASP A 312 6.59 -19.58 20.19
N VAL A 313 6.97 -18.49 20.84
CA VAL A 313 6.13 -17.32 21.00
C VAL A 313 5.84 -16.62 19.66
N VAL A 314 6.80 -16.63 18.72
CA VAL A 314 6.59 -16.05 17.39
C VAL A 314 5.59 -16.88 16.58
N GLY A 315 5.66 -18.21 16.68
CA GLY A 315 4.64 -19.09 16.12
C GLY A 315 3.26 -18.92 16.76
N ALA A 316 3.22 -18.67 18.07
CA ALA A 316 1.99 -18.43 18.81
C ALA A 316 1.32 -17.07 18.52
N LEU A 317 2.11 -16.06 18.08
CA LEU A 317 1.61 -14.76 17.61
C LEU A 317 1.19 -14.79 16.12
N GLY A 318 1.04 -15.97 15.55
CA GLY A 318 0.72 -16.16 14.13
C GLY A 318 1.95 -16.06 13.22
N LYS A 319 1.77 -16.40 11.96
CA LYS A 319 2.84 -16.38 10.94
C LYS A 319 3.43 -14.98 10.83
N GLY A 320 4.71 -14.83 11.19
CA GLY A 320 5.38 -13.53 11.20
C GLY A 320 4.86 -12.56 12.25
N GLY A 321 4.16 -13.04 13.27
CA GLY A 321 3.61 -12.23 14.37
C GLY A 321 2.32 -11.47 14.01
N GLN A 322 1.65 -11.82 12.92
CA GLN A 322 0.48 -11.07 12.41
C GLN A 322 -0.73 -11.05 13.37
N ASP A 323 -0.81 -11.99 14.33
CA ASP A 323 -1.88 -12.05 15.32
C ASP A 323 -1.59 -11.19 16.56
N VAL A 324 -0.43 -10.56 16.66
CA VAL A 324 -0.04 -9.74 17.81
C VAL A 324 -1.01 -8.58 18.06
N LEU A 325 -1.48 -7.90 17.01
CA LEU A 325 -2.42 -6.79 17.16
C LEU A 325 -3.79 -7.27 17.66
N PRO A 326 -4.47 -8.27 17.05
CA PRO A 326 -5.70 -8.83 17.58
C PRO A 326 -5.59 -9.28 19.04
N LEU A 327 -4.55 -10.04 19.37
CA LEU A 327 -4.33 -10.57 20.73
C LEU A 327 -4.08 -9.44 21.75
N LEU A 328 -3.30 -8.43 21.37
CA LEU A 328 -3.02 -7.30 22.27
C LEU A 328 -4.27 -6.44 22.49
N VAL A 329 -5.09 -6.26 21.45
CA VAL A 329 -6.38 -5.57 21.55
C VAL A 329 -7.33 -6.31 22.50
N ASP A 330 -7.52 -7.62 22.33
CA ASP A 330 -8.34 -8.42 23.25
C ASP A 330 -7.80 -8.42 24.69
N HIS A 331 -6.47 -8.30 24.88
CA HIS A 331 -5.85 -8.24 26.20
C HIS A 331 -6.01 -6.89 26.91
N LEU A 332 -5.89 -5.77 26.18
CA LEU A 332 -5.83 -4.43 26.77
C LEU A 332 -7.16 -3.66 26.70
N MET A 333 -8.02 -3.99 25.73
CA MET A 333 -9.18 -3.17 25.44
C MET A 333 -10.47 -3.79 25.94
N PRO A 334 -11.43 -2.98 26.43
CA PRO A 334 -12.78 -3.48 26.72
C PRO A 334 -13.47 -3.93 25.42
N ALA A 335 -14.37 -4.89 25.51
CA ALA A 335 -15.02 -5.53 24.37
C ALA A 335 -15.65 -4.55 23.36
N ALA A 336 -16.14 -3.40 23.82
CA ALA A 336 -16.69 -2.37 22.94
C ALA A 336 -15.62 -1.75 22.02
N LEU A 337 -14.39 -1.60 22.49
CA LEU A 337 -13.27 -1.07 21.69
C LEU A 337 -12.66 -2.16 20.80
N VAL A 338 -12.78 -3.43 21.13
CA VAL A 338 -12.36 -4.51 20.22
C VAL A 338 -13.12 -4.44 18.91
N GLY A 339 -14.45 -4.18 18.94
CA GLY A 339 -15.25 -3.95 17.74
C GLY A 339 -14.75 -2.76 16.89
N LEU A 340 -14.27 -1.69 17.54
CA LEU A 340 -13.63 -0.57 16.85
C LEU A 340 -12.32 -1.00 16.17
N TYR A 341 -11.50 -1.84 16.82
CA TYR A 341 -10.25 -2.31 16.21
C TYR A 341 -10.47 -3.24 15.02
N ILE A 342 -11.52 -4.05 15.02
CA ILE A 342 -11.94 -4.79 13.82
C ILE A 342 -12.23 -3.81 12.68
N ALA A 343 -12.99 -2.75 12.97
CA ALA A 343 -13.28 -1.69 11.99
C ALA A 343 -12.01 -0.98 11.49
N ILE A 344 -11.02 -0.76 12.37
CA ILE A 344 -9.72 -0.15 12.01
C ILE A 344 -8.92 -1.05 11.06
N VAL A 345 -8.86 -2.36 11.32
CA VAL A 345 -8.17 -3.30 10.43
C VAL A 345 -8.88 -3.39 9.07
N LEU A 346 -10.21 -3.47 9.08
CA LEU A 346 -10.98 -3.43 7.84
C LEU A 346 -10.85 -2.10 7.10
N SER A 347 -10.69 -0.97 7.81
CA SER A 347 -10.42 0.34 7.20
C SER A 347 -9.15 0.32 6.37
N ALA A 348 -8.07 -0.26 6.88
CA ALA A 348 -6.81 -0.38 6.15
C ALA A 348 -6.94 -1.27 4.90
N ILE A 349 -7.66 -2.37 5.01
CA ILE A 349 -7.90 -3.29 3.90
C ILE A 349 -8.76 -2.62 2.83
N MET A 350 -9.90 -2.06 3.22
CA MET A 350 -10.91 -1.56 2.28
C MET A 350 -10.46 -0.30 1.55
N SER A 351 -9.79 0.65 2.22
CA SER A 351 -9.23 1.87 1.58
C SER A 351 -8.21 1.53 0.48
N THR A 352 -7.50 0.44 0.63
CA THR A 352 -6.54 -0.02 -0.37
C THR A 352 -7.23 -0.76 -1.51
N VAL A 353 -8.13 -1.69 -1.20
CA VAL A 353 -8.80 -2.53 -2.21
C VAL A 353 -9.64 -1.70 -3.16
N ASP A 354 -10.49 -0.79 -2.65
CA ASP A 354 -11.34 0.04 -3.50
C ASP A 354 -10.51 0.99 -4.38
N SER A 355 -9.46 1.59 -3.82
CA SER A 355 -8.53 2.45 -4.56
C SER A 355 -7.82 1.72 -5.68
N LEU A 356 -7.30 0.52 -5.41
CA LEU A 356 -6.60 -0.29 -6.39
C LEU A 356 -7.54 -0.83 -7.47
N LEU A 357 -8.74 -1.30 -7.09
CA LEU A 357 -9.72 -1.79 -8.05
C LEU A 357 -10.25 -0.68 -8.97
N VAL A 358 -10.51 0.52 -8.45
CA VAL A 358 -10.89 1.68 -9.29
C VAL A 358 -9.76 2.04 -10.23
N LEU A 359 -8.51 2.03 -9.79
CA LEU A 359 -7.35 2.30 -10.62
C LEU A 359 -7.19 1.27 -11.75
N ALA A 360 -7.23 -0.03 -11.44
CA ALA A 360 -7.06 -1.10 -12.43
C ALA A 360 -8.25 -1.21 -13.39
N SER A 361 -9.48 -1.02 -12.90
CA SER A 361 -10.67 -0.99 -13.76
C SER A 361 -10.67 0.22 -14.69
N SER A 362 -10.19 1.38 -14.22
CA SER A 362 -9.96 2.56 -15.05
C SER A 362 -8.94 2.28 -16.16
N ALA A 363 -7.82 1.66 -15.82
CA ALA A 363 -6.80 1.28 -16.79
C ALA A 363 -7.35 0.29 -17.84
N ALA A 364 -8.12 -0.72 -17.43
CA ALA A 364 -8.71 -1.68 -18.36
C ALA A 364 -9.79 -1.05 -19.26
N VAL A 365 -10.70 -0.25 -18.69
CA VAL A 365 -11.88 0.25 -19.40
C VAL A 365 -11.59 1.56 -20.15
N ARG A 366 -11.05 2.56 -19.45
CA ARG A 366 -10.77 3.85 -20.06
C ARG A 366 -9.51 3.78 -20.93
N ASP A 367 -8.40 3.29 -20.35
CA ASP A 367 -7.11 3.38 -21.03
C ASP A 367 -6.97 2.35 -22.16
N VAL A 368 -7.46 1.12 -21.99
CA VAL A 368 -7.39 0.10 -23.05
C VAL A 368 -8.65 0.10 -23.89
N TYR A 369 -9.82 -0.15 -23.31
CA TYR A 369 -11.03 -0.35 -24.11
C TYR A 369 -11.45 0.93 -24.84
N GLN A 370 -11.60 2.07 -24.17
CA GLN A 370 -12.03 3.32 -24.81
C GLN A 370 -10.93 3.91 -25.71
N LYS A 371 -9.71 4.06 -25.19
CA LYS A 371 -8.69 4.84 -25.92
C LYS A 371 -7.99 4.06 -27.03
N VAL A 372 -7.97 2.72 -26.96
CA VAL A 372 -7.25 1.88 -27.95
C VAL A 372 -8.19 1.04 -28.79
N LEU A 373 -9.18 0.35 -28.17
CA LEU A 373 -10.00 -0.64 -28.88
C LEU A 373 -11.28 -0.04 -29.49
N ASN A 374 -11.95 0.88 -28.80
CA ASN A 374 -13.23 1.46 -29.23
C ASN A 374 -13.33 2.95 -28.86
N PRO A 375 -12.67 3.85 -29.61
CA PRO A 375 -12.66 5.28 -29.32
C PRO A 375 -14.05 5.96 -29.34
N ASP A 376 -15.02 5.35 -30.02
CA ASP A 376 -16.38 5.89 -30.21
C ASP A 376 -17.32 5.52 -29.05
N VAL A 377 -16.86 4.75 -28.02
CA VAL A 377 -17.71 4.38 -26.89
C VAL A 377 -18.10 5.63 -26.09
N ARG A 378 -19.37 5.69 -25.74
CA ARG A 378 -19.93 6.83 -25.00
C ARG A 378 -19.50 6.80 -23.53
N ASP A 379 -19.25 7.97 -22.96
CA ASP A 379 -18.80 8.13 -21.57
C ASP A 379 -19.79 7.56 -20.55
N ASP A 380 -21.12 7.63 -20.82
CA ASP A 380 -22.14 7.04 -19.95
C ASP A 380 -22.05 5.52 -19.81
N GLN A 381 -21.49 4.83 -20.83
CA GLN A 381 -21.29 3.38 -20.81
C GLN A 381 -20.03 2.98 -20.01
N LEU A 382 -19.04 3.87 -19.89
CA LEU A 382 -17.78 3.58 -19.19
C LEU A 382 -17.97 3.27 -17.72
N VAL A 383 -18.88 3.95 -17.04
CA VAL A 383 -19.16 3.70 -15.62
C VAL A 383 -19.69 2.27 -15.41
N GLY A 384 -20.62 1.83 -16.28
CA GLY A 384 -21.13 0.45 -16.23
C GLY A 384 -20.06 -0.60 -16.51
N LEU A 385 -19.23 -0.37 -17.53
CA LEU A 385 -18.11 -1.25 -17.86
C LEU A 385 -17.05 -1.29 -16.76
N SER A 386 -16.76 -0.14 -16.12
CA SER A 386 -15.82 -0.08 -14.99
C SER A 386 -16.31 -0.89 -13.79
N ARG A 387 -17.60 -0.88 -13.50
CA ARG A 387 -18.20 -1.73 -12.44
C ARG A 387 -18.04 -3.21 -12.73
N ILE A 388 -18.26 -3.62 -13.98
CA ILE A 388 -18.06 -5.01 -14.42
C ILE A 388 -16.56 -5.38 -14.29
N ALA A 389 -15.67 -4.52 -14.78
CA ALA A 389 -14.23 -4.74 -14.69
C ALA A 389 -13.77 -4.86 -13.20
N THR A 390 -14.28 -4.01 -12.31
CA THR A 390 -14.02 -4.08 -10.87
C THR A 390 -14.43 -5.44 -10.30
N LEU A 391 -15.63 -5.93 -10.66
CA LEU A 391 -16.10 -7.25 -10.19
C LEU A 391 -15.23 -8.38 -10.74
N VAL A 392 -14.87 -8.35 -12.02
CA VAL A 392 -14.00 -9.37 -12.64
C VAL A 392 -12.62 -9.38 -11.99
N LEU A 393 -12.00 -8.22 -11.80
CA LEU A 393 -10.71 -8.10 -11.13
C LEU A 393 -10.77 -8.58 -9.68
N GLY A 394 -11.85 -8.24 -8.96
CA GLY A 394 -12.08 -8.74 -7.60
C GLY A 394 -12.21 -10.27 -7.55
N LEU A 395 -12.94 -10.88 -8.49
CA LEU A 395 -13.06 -12.35 -8.57
C LEU A 395 -11.73 -13.02 -8.94
N LEU A 396 -10.95 -12.43 -9.83
CA LEU A 396 -9.59 -12.91 -10.12
C LEU A 396 -8.68 -12.84 -8.90
N ALA A 397 -8.75 -11.74 -8.14
CA ALA A 397 -8.00 -11.57 -6.91
C ALA A 397 -8.43 -12.57 -5.83
N LEU A 398 -9.73 -12.83 -5.70
CA LEU A 398 -10.25 -13.89 -4.81
C LEU A 398 -9.72 -15.27 -5.20
N GLY A 399 -9.81 -15.62 -6.48
CA GLY A 399 -9.26 -16.88 -6.99
C GLY A 399 -7.76 -17.02 -6.68
N LEU A 400 -7.00 -15.95 -6.88
CA LEU A 400 -5.57 -15.93 -6.57
C LEU A 400 -5.30 -16.06 -5.05
N ALA A 401 -6.07 -15.38 -4.20
CA ALA A 401 -5.97 -15.50 -2.74
C ALA A 401 -6.17 -16.95 -2.28
N LEU A 402 -7.20 -17.63 -2.82
CA LEU A 402 -7.47 -19.03 -2.52
C LEU A 402 -6.34 -19.95 -3.01
N LEU A 403 -5.81 -19.74 -4.21
CA LEU A 403 -4.68 -20.50 -4.75
C LEU A 403 -3.41 -20.31 -3.89
N VAL A 404 -3.07 -19.08 -3.54
CA VAL A 404 -1.91 -18.78 -2.68
C VAL A 404 -2.10 -19.38 -1.29
N ALA A 405 -3.31 -19.33 -0.73
CA ALA A 405 -3.61 -19.96 0.55
C ALA A 405 -3.37 -21.48 0.53
N PHE A 406 -3.72 -22.12 -0.57
CA PHE A 406 -3.55 -23.57 -0.74
C PHE A 406 -2.10 -23.99 -0.99
N PHE A 407 -1.40 -23.30 -1.90
CA PHE A 407 -0.05 -23.69 -2.34
C PHE A 407 1.08 -23.12 -1.47
N VAL A 408 0.84 -22.01 -0.74
CA VAL A 408 1.84 -21.34 0.10
C VAL A 408 1.29 -21.15 1.53
N PRO A 409 1.14 -22.25 2.28
CA PRO A 409 0.54 -22.18 3.62
C PRO A 409 1.37 -21.38 4.63
N GLY A 410 2.68 -21.20 4.38
CA GLY A 410 3.60 -20.43 5.21
C GLY A 410 3.69 -18.94 4.89
N ARG A 411 2.86 -18.42 3.97
CA ARG A 411 2.86 -17.00 3.59
C ARG A 411 2.58 -16.09 4.79
N THR A 412 3.21 -14.92 4.80
CA THR A 412 2.89 -13.85 5.75
C THR A 412 2.20 -12.70 5.01
N ILE A 413 1.29 -11.99 5.68
CA ILE A 413 0.57 -10.84 5.12
C ILE A 413 1.57 -9.77 4.67
N PHE A 414 2.59 -9.48 5.49
CA PHE A 414 3.60 -8.48 5.15
C PHE A 414 4.24 -8.73 3.79
N TRP A 415 4.87 -9.90 3.58
CA TRP A 415 5.60 -10.19 2.36
C TRP A 415 4.70 -10.43 1.14
N PHE A 416 3.48 -10.91 1.36
CA PHE A 416 2.53 -11.08 0.26
C PHE A 416 2.05 -9.73 -0.28
N VAL A 417 1.75 -8.77 0.61
CA VAL A 417 1.40 -7.40 0.23
C VAL A 417 2.58 -6.70 -0.42
N ILE A 418 3.78 -6.81 0.17
CA ILE A 418 4.99 -6.16 -0.34
C ILE A 418 5.34 -6.66 -1.75
N PHE A 419 5.09 -7.92 -2.09
CA PHE A 419 5.30 -8.41 -3.45
C PHE A 419 4.43 -7.67 -4.49
N GLY A 420 3.13 -7.48 -4.22
CA GLY A 420 2.25 -6.68 -5.07
C GLY A 420 2.68 -5.21 -5.14
N TRP A 421 3.05 -4.62 -3.99
CA TRP A 421 3.62 -3.27 -3.90
C TRP A 421 4.89 -3.11 -4.72
N SER A 422 5.84 -4.04 -4.59
CA SER A 422 7.11 -4.05 -5.32
C SER A 422 6.89 -4.08 -6.83
N GLY A 423 5.91 -4.87 -7.27
CA GLY A 423 5.56 -4.97 -8.68
C GLY A 423 5.08 -3.64 -9.26
N ILE A 424 4.19 -2.94 -8.57
CA ILE A 424 3.73 -1.60 -8.97
C ILE A 424 4.90 -0.61 -8.89
N ALA A 425 5.62 -0.60 -7.77
CA ALA A 425 6.69 0.36 -7.52
C ALA A 425 7.84 0.27 -8.53
N ALA A 426 8.40 -0.93 -8.75
CA ALA A 426 9.50 -1.11 -9.68
C ALA A 426 9.10 -0.87 -11.14
N THR A 427 7.82 -1.10 -11.50
CA THR A 427 7.33 -0.82 -12.85
C THR A 427 7.15 0.68 -13.10
N PHE A 428 6.56 1.40 -12.16
CA PHE A 428 6.15 2.79 -12.39
C PHE A 428 7.12 3.83 -11.85
N CYS A 429 7.66 3.67 -10.63
CA CYS A 429 8.40 4.74 -9.97
C CYS A 429 9.67 5.18 -10.70
N PRO A 430 10.52 4.27 -11.25
CA PRO A 430 11.68 4.67 -12.05
C PRO A 430 11.27 5.50 -13.27
N ALA A 431 10.24 5.06 -14.01
CA ALA A 431 9.73 5.76 -15.18
C ALA A 431 9.14 7.13 -14.81
N MET A 432 8.40 7.23 -13.71
CA MET A 432 7.83 8.47 -13.21
C MET A 432 8.92 9.46 -12.78
N ILE A 433 9.92 9.03 -12.02
CA ILE A 433 11.04 9.88 -11.61
C ILE A 433 11.77 10.44 -12.83
N LEU A 434 12.17 9.57 -13.76
CA LEU A 434 12.91 9.97 -14.96
C LEU A 434 12.05 10.87 -15.86
N SER A 435 10.75 10.62 -16.00
CA SER A 435 9.83 11.43 -16.80
C SER A 435 9.67 12.86 -16.30
N LEU A 436 9.77 13.06 -14.97
CA LEU A 436 9.61 14.37 -14.33
C LEU A 436 10.91 15.19 -14.27
N TYR A 437 12.07 14.51 -14.27
CA TYR A 437 13.33 15.17 -13.96
C TYR A 437 14.35 15.15 -15.09
N TRP A 438 14.25 14.21 -16.01
CA TRP A 438 15.27 14.04 -17.04
C TRP A 438 14.77 14.38 -18.44
N PRO A 439 15.14 15.55 -19.02
CA PRO A 439 14.66 15.98 -20.33
C PRO A 439 15.07 15.06 -21.48
N ARG A 440 16.17 14.30 -21.32
CA ARG A 440 16.64 13.35 -22.34
C ARG A 440 15.92 12.00 -22.26
N TYR A 441 15.01 11.79 -21.31
CA TYR A 441 14.30 10.53 -21.17
C TYR A 441 13.35 10.30 -22.35
N THR A 442 13.53 9.18 -23.05
CA THR A 442 12.80 8.86 -24.27
C THR A 442 11.63 7.93 -23.99
N ARG A 443 10.66 7.88 -24.93
CA ARG A 443 9.57 6.91 -24.94
C ARG A 443 10.06 5.46 -24.82
N ASN A 444 11.09 5.09 -25.64
CA ASN A 444 11.64 3.74 -25.62
C ASN A 444 12.35 3.44 -24.30
N GLY A 445 13.00 4.44 -23.69
CA GLY A 445 13.56 4.33 -22.34
C GLY A 445 12.47 4.08 -21.29
N ALA A 446 11.33 4.75 -21.38
CA ALA A 446 10.21 4.56 -20.47
C ALA A 446 9.62 3.14 -20.61
N LEU A 447 9.39 2.67 -21.82
CA LEU A 447 8.95 1.30 -22.09
C LEU A 447 9.93 0.26 -21.54
N ALA A 448 11.22 0.43 -21.82
CA ALA A 448 12.27 -0.48 -21.35
C ALA A 448 12.34 -0.50 -19.81
N SER A 449 12.25 0.67 -19.17
CA SER A 449 12.21 0.78 -17.70
C SER A 449 11.03 0.02 -17.13
N MET A 450 9.82 0.26 -17.63
CA MET A 450 8.59 -0.36 -17.11
C MET A 450 8.59 -1.88 -17.31
N ILE A 451 8.98 -2.36 -18.49
CA ILE A 451 9.07 -3.80 -18.78
C ILE A 451 10.13 -4.46 -17.88
N THR A 452 11.28 -3.81 -17.69
CA THR A 452 12.33 -4.31 -16.79
C THR A 452 11.82 -4.41 -15.36
N GLY A 453 11.18 -3.35 -14.82
CA GLY A 453 10.60 -3.38 -13.49
C GLY A 453 9.57 -4.50 -13.31
N PHE A 454 8.67 -4.64 -14.29
CA PHE A 454 7.64 -5.69 -14.29
C PHE A 454 8.23 -7.10 -14.23
N LEU A 455 9.25 -7.40 -15.05
CA LEU A 455 9.85 -8.73 -15.15
C LEU A 455 10.83 -9.03 -14.02
N CYS A 456 11.54 -8.02 -13.52
CA CYS A 456 12.57 -8.21 -12.50
C CYS A 456 12.03 -8.48 -11.11
N VAL A 457 10.82 -8.00 -10.76
CA VAL A 457 10.23 -8.28 -9.45
C VAL A 457 10.04 -9.78 -9.22
N PRO A 458 9.34 -10.56 -10.07
CA PRO A 458 9.28 -12.00 -9.88
C PRO A 458 10.64 -12.69 -10.01
N LEU A 459 11.55 -12.19 -10.87
CA LEU A 459 12.90 -12.73 -11.00
C LEU A 459 13.69 -12.63 -9.69
N PHE A 460 13.72 -11.46 -9.07
CA PHE A 460 14.42 -11.24 -7.81
C PHE A 460 13.71 -11.87 -6.61
N LYS A 461 12.41 -12.14 -6.69
CA LYS A 461 11.70 -12.84 -5.62
C LYS A 461 11.91 -14.35 -5.65
N PHE A 462 11.78 -14.96 -6.83
CA PHE A 462 11.66 -16.43 -6.92
C PHE A 462 12.91 -17.13 -7.48
N VAL A 463 13.76 -16.43 -8.22
CA VAL A 463 14.90 -17.05 -8.92
C VAL A 463 16.23 -16.67 -8.30
N VAL A 464 16.51 -15.37 -8.18
CA VAL A 464 17.83 -14.88 -7.74
C VAL A 464 18.21 -15.32 -6.33
N PRO A 465 17.30 -15.38 -5.33
CA PRO A 465 17.64 -15.84 -3.98
C PRO A 465 18.15 -17.30 -3.93
N GLY A 466 17.81 -18.12 -4.94
CA GLY A 466 18.30 -19.49 -5.07
C GLY A 466 19.70 -19.62 -5.70
N LEU A 467 20.32 -18.55 -6.18
CA LEU A 467 21.62 -18.59 -6.84
C LEU A 467 22.78 -18.71 -5.84
N PRO A 468 23.79 -19.58 -6.12
CA PRO A 468 24.94 -19.70 -5.25
C PRO A 468 25.75 -18.40 -5.16
N GLY A 469 26.21 -18.06 -3.96
CA GLY A 469 27.07 -16.91 -3.68
C GLY A 469 26.33 -15.59 -3.51
N VAL A 470 25.46 -15.19 -4.45
CA VAL A 470 24.74 -13.91 -4.40
C VAL A 470 23.34 -14.02 -3.79
N GLY A 471 22.75 -15.21 -3.83
CA GLY A 471 21.39 -15.45 -3.37
C GLY A 471 21.05 -14.94 -1.97
N PRO A 472 21.86 -15.21 -0.94
CA PRO A 472 21.60 -14.74 0.42
C PRO A 472 21.52 -13.21 0.55
N VAL A 473 22.38 -12.48 -0.18
CA VAL A 473 22.39 -11.01 -0.18
C VAL A 473 21.16 -10.46 -0.89
N PHE A 474 20.82 -10.98 -2.07
CA PHE A 474 19.61 -10.55 -2.80
C PHE A 474 18.33 -10.99 -2.11
N GLY A 475 18.31 -12.17 -1.47
CA GLY A 475 17.19 -12.59 -0.64
C GLY A 475 16.96 -11.69 0.56
N ALA A 476 18.02 -11.14 1.16
CA ALA A 476 17.92 -10.17 2.24
C ALA A 476 17.53 -8.76 1.74
N LEU A 477 17.98 -8.37 0.53
CA LEU A 477 17.67 -7.08 -0.09
C LEU A 477 16.21 -6.98 -0.58
N GLU A 478 15.56 -8.12 -0.73
CA GLU A 478 14.22 -8.29 -1.29
C GLU A 478 14.12 -7.84 -2.76
N GLU A 479 12.98 -8.04 -3.39
CA GLU A 479 12.79 -7.84 -4.84
C GLU A 479 12.70 -6.38 -5.29
N LEU A 480 12.17 -5.48 -4.45
CA LEU A 480 11.90 -4.10 -4.86
C LEU A 480 13.18 -3.35 -5.24
N THR A 481 14.14 -3.36 -4.35
CA THR A 481 15.36 -2.55 -4.49
C THR A 481 16.13 -2.86 -5.77
N PRO A 482 16.52 -4.13 -6.05
CA PRO A 482 17.26 -4.44 -7.26
C PRO A 482 16.42 -4.27 -8.52
N ALA A 483 15.13 -4.60 -8.51
CA ALA A 483 14.24 -4.40 -9.66
C ALA A 483 14.08 -2.92 -10.01
N PHE A 484 13.91 -2.06 -8.99
CA PHE A 484 13.79 -0.61 -9.15
C PHE A 484 15.07 0.00 -9.75
N LEU A 485 16.23 -0.33 -9.18
CA LEU A 485 17.51 0.20 -9.65
C LEU A 485 17.83 -0.26 -11.07
N LEU A 486 17.56 -1.52 -11.38
CA LEU A 486 17.77 -2.07 -12.73
C LEU A 486 16.81 -1.42 -13.74
N ALA A 487 15.54 -1.24 -13.39
CA ALA A 487 14.57 -0.55 -14.23
C ALA A 487 14.99 0.90 -14.54
N MET A 488 15.48 1.61 -13.53
CA MET A 488 16.02 2.97 -13.70
C MET A 488 17.26 2.99 -14.60
N ALA A 489 18.20 2.08 -14.38
CA ALA A 489 19.44 1.97 -15.17
C ALA A 489 19.17 1.61 -16.63
N VAL A 490 18.28 0.62 -16.89
CA VAL A 490 17.90 0.22 -18.25
C VAL A 490 17.16 1.34 -18.97
N GLY A 491 16.21 2.01 -18.29
CA GLY A 491 15.50 3.17 -18.87
C GLY A 491 16.44 4.30 -19.25
N ALA A 492 17.44 4.58 -18.40
CA ALA A 492 18.46 5.57 -18.68
C ALA A 492 19.38 5.14 -19.85
N ALA A 493 19.86 3.90 -19.86
CA ALA A 493 20.72 3.38 -20.91
C ALA A 493 20.06 3.41 -22.28
N VAL A 494 18.82 2.93 -22.38
CA VAL A 494 18.06 2.94 -23.65
C VAL A 494 17.81 4.37 -24.13
N SER A 495 17.55 5.31 -23.24
CA SER A 495 17.38 6.73 -23.60
C SER A 495 18.68 7.38 -24.08
N LEU A 496 19.84 6.97 -23.55
CA LEU A 496 21.15 7.47 -24.00
C LEU A 496 21.55 6.91 -25.37
N MET A 497 21.10 5.70 -25.69
CA MET A 497 21.37 5.06 -26.99
C MET A 497 20.45 5.57 -28.10
N GLY A 498 19.31 6.15 -27.77
CA GLY A 498 18.36 6.73 -28.70
C GLY A 498 18.67 8.18 -29.06
N GLU A 499 17.95 8.71 -30.06
CA GLU A 499 17.98 10.13 -30.37
C GLU A 499 17.39 10.95 -29.21
N PRO A 500 18.00 12.09 -28.86
CA PRO A 500 17.44 12.96 -27.83
C PRO A 500 16.06 13.46 -28.29
N PRO A 501 15.05 13.46 -27.39
CA PRO A 501 13.74 14.03 -27.72
C PRO A 501 13.91 15.55 -28.01
N PRO A 502 12.98 16.16 -28.75
CA PRO A 502 12.94 17.61 -28.91
C PRO A 502 12.98 18.29 -27.54
N VAL A 503 13.57 19.49 -27.49
CA VAL A 503 13.63 20.26 -26.23
C VAL A 503 12.22 20.43 -25.67
N ASP A 504 12.00 19.89 -24.48
CA ASP A 504 10.71 19.92 -23.83
C ASP A 504 10.62 21.17 -22.94
N GLU A 505 10.09 22.25 -23.53
CA GLU A 505 9.86 23.51 -22.83
C GLU A 505 8.87 23.32 -21.65
N GLU A 506 7.92 22.41 -21.80
CA GLU A 506 6.92 22.11 -20.78
C GLU A 506 7.55 21.54 -19.50
N LEU A 507 8.57 20.69 -19.67
CA LEU A 507 9.30 20.14 -18.53
C LEU A 507 10.17 21.20 -17.83
N ARG A 508 10.70 22.16 -18.58
CA ARG A 508 11.45 23.29 -18.02
C ARG A 508 10.55 24.22 -17.22
N GLU A 509 9.41 24.61 -17.78
CA GLU A 509 8.43 25.45 -17.10
C GLU A 509 7.84 24.78 -15.84
N ALA A 510 7.65 23.46 -15.88
CA ALA A 510 7.18 22.72 -14.70
C ALA A 510 8.23 22.64 -13.57
N ALA A 511 9.50 22.96 -13.87
CA ALA A 511 10.58 22.96 -12.90
C ALA A 511 10.69 24.27 -12.10
N GLU A 512 10.20 25.37 -12.66
CA GLU A 512 10.13 26.70 -12.03
C GLU A 512 8.94 26.80 -11.06
#